data_b0ae53d64d8c2143cada0b219ae5cfd5
#
_entry.id   b0ae53d64d8c2143cada0b219ae5cfd5
#
_cell.length_a   1.000
_cell.length_b   1.000
_cell.length_c   1.000
_cell.angle_alpha   90.00
_cell.angle_beta   90.00
_cell.angle_gamma   90.00
#
_symmetry.space_group_name_H-M   'P 1'
#
loop_
_entity.id
_entity.type
_entity.pdbx_description
1 polymer ?
#
loop_
_entity_poly.entity_id
_entity_poly.type
_entity_poly.pdbx_seq_one_letter_code
_entity_poly.pdbx_strand_id
1 'polypeptide(L)'
;MATFLIGLVILFVGAAIYGKFCEKVFGPDDRETPAYSKQDGVDYVPMREWKNSLINLLNIAGTGPIIGPIQGILFGPIAFITIPIGNVIGGAMHDYFSGMICLRDGGTQMPDMVRKYSNKGVFTVYQIFLSVLLLLVGAVFIYTPGDIAATQVFGFDGAATSVSTWVIYGVIFVYYLIATVFPIDAIIGRIYPIFGAILLLSAVGVFIGMFVKGYPLLNLWDNWQSATFNYGEYFTAQHFIPVFFITVACGILSGFHSTQTAIISRTMKSEKQGRMTFYNMMILEGFIAMIWAAAAMGVYNLGLQEVNASLATGTVGIICRDLLGPVGGIIALLGVIVLPITSGDTALRSLRLSISDSLHIDQSSKPKRLGLSAIIFALVAVILVFAKSSPDGFNLLWRYFAWSNQTLSLFAFLGISVWMFENSKAKWVWIPLIPGAWYAFVTVTFIANAQIGFHIPWTPAYIIGVCAAVAYVAIIVWYGKKRAARLQKL
;
A
#
# COMPACT_ATOMS: atom_id res chain seq x y z
N MET A 1 -10.02 8.79 22.81
CA MET A 1 -8.68 9.44 22.73
C MET A 1 -7.55 8.56 23.29
N ALA A 2 -7.70 7.96 24.47
CA ALA A 2 -6.61 7.19 25.10
C ALA A 2 -6.15 6.00 24.25
N THR A 3 -7.07 5.19 23.67
CA THR A 3 -6.70 4.07 22.79
C THR A 3 -5.88 4.52 21.59
N PHE A 4 -6.21 5.66 20.99
CA PHE A 4 -5.43 6.23 19.88
C PHE A 4 -3.99 6.57 20.33
N LEU A 5 -3.81 7.21 21.49
CA LEU A 5 -2.48 7.51 22.03
C LEU A 5 -1.69 6.25 22.37
N ILE A 6 -2.34 5.23 22.96
CA ILE A 6 -1.73 3.91 23.19
C ILE A 6 -1.26 3.31 21.86
N GLY A 7 -2.06 3.39 20.81
CA GLY A 7 -1.69 2.96 19.46
C GLY A 7 -0.44 3.67 18.93
N LEU A 8 -0.33 4.99 19.13
CA LEU A 8 0.88 5.73 18.76
C LEU A 8 2.12 5.29 19.56
N VAL A 9 1.95 5.02 20.85
CA VAL A 9 3.04 4.47 21.68
C VAL A 9 3.46 3.09 21.15
N ILE A 10 2.51 2.21 20.82
CA ILE A 10 2.81 0.90 20.21
C ILE A 10 3.59 1.09 18.90
N LEU A 11 3.17 2.01 18.05
CA LEU A 11 3.80 2.29 16.77
C LEU A 11 5.27 2.71 16.94
N PHE A 12 5.52 3.76 17.72
CA PHE A 12 6.86 4.35 17.82
C PHE A 12 7.81 3.56 18.74
N VAL A 13 7.34 3.09 19.90
CA VAL A 13 8.14 2.27 20.79
C VAL A 13 8.36 0.88 20.20
N GLY A 14 7.31 0.29 19.62
CA GLY A 14 7.42 -0.98 18.90
C GLY A 14 8.43 -0.88 17.75
N ALA A 15 8.39 0.21 16.98
CA ALA A 15 9.36 0.47 15.91
C ALA A 15 10.80 0.59 16.44
N ALA A 16 11.00 1.30 17.55
CA ALA A 16 12.32 1.46 18.12
C ALA A 16 12.93 0.13 18.60
N ILE A 17 12.10 -0.78 19.12
CA ILE A 17 12.53 -2.09 19.60
C ILE A 17 12.65 -3.09 18.44
N TYR A 18 11.54 -3.32 17.73
CA TYR A 18 11.46 -4.36 16.71
C TYR A 18 12.26 -4.00 15.44
N GLY A 19 12.35 -2.71 15.09
CA GLY A 19 13.17 -2.27 13.98
C GLY A 19 14.66 -2.50 14.21
N LYS A 20 15.17 -2.22 15.42
CA LYS A 20 16.55 -2.57 15.80
C LYS A 20 16.78 -4.08 15.82
N PHE A 21 15.78 -4.84 16.23
CA PHE A 21 15.85 -6.30 16.21
C PHE A 21 15.93 -6.82 14.76
N CYS A 22 15.09 -6.35 13.84
CA CYS A 22 15.16 -6.70 12.41
C CYS A 22 16.50 -6.34 11.79
N GLU A 23 17.03 -5.14 12.09
CA GLU A 23 18.36 -4.69 11.65
C GLU A 23 19.46 -5.63 12.14
N LYS A 24 19.45 -6.00 13.43
CA LYS A 24 20.42 -6.95 14.01
C LYS A 24 20.30 -8.33 13.35
N VAL A 25 19.10 -8.81 13.05
CA VAL A 25 18.89 -10.09 12.37
C VAL A 25 19.39 -10.04 10.93
N PHE A 26 19.14 -8.97 10.20
CA PHE A 26 19.65 -8.80 8.85
C PHE A 26 21.18 -8.69 8.85
N GLY A 27 21.76 -7.89 9.74
CA GLY A 27 23.20 -7.65 9.88
C GLY A 27 23.73 -6.83 8.69
N PRO A 28 23.38 -5.54 8.60
CA PRO A 28 23.96 -4.65 7.60
C PRO A 28 25.46 -4.47 7.86
N ASP A 29 26.25 -4.42 6.78
CA ASP A 29 27.70 -4.26 6.86
C ASP A 29 28.19 -3.09 5.97
N ASP A 30 29.51 -2.94 5.84
CA ASP A 30 30.17 -1.84 5.11
C ASP A 30 30.51 -2.22 3.64
N ARG A 31 29.84 -3.22 3.07
CA ARG A 31 30.02 -3.58 1.66
C ARG A 31 29.65 -2.43 0.73
N GLU A 32 30.32 -2.37 -0.41
CA GLU A 32 29.97 -1.42 -1.45
C GLU A 32 28.55 -1.69 -1.99
N THR A 33 27.72 -0.64 -2.03
CA THR A 33 26.33 -0.74 -2.50
C THR A 33 26.25 -0.62 -4.02
N PRO A 34 25.17 -1.11 -4.64
CA PRO A 34 24.95 -0.97 -6.09
C PRO A 34 24.98 0.47 -6.59
N ALA A 35 24.65 1.44 -5.73
CA ALA A 35 24.72 2.86 -6.05
C ALA A 35 26.14 3.31 -6.48
N TYR A 36 27.18 2.64 -5.97
CA TYR A 36 28.57 2.88 -6.33
C TYR A 36 29.10 1.86 -7.33
N SER A 37 28.91 0.55 -7.06
CA SER A 37 29.47 -0.51 -7.90
C SER A 37 28.84 -0.60 -9.30
N LYS A 38 27.64 -0.04 -9.49
CA LYS A 38 26.91 -0.02 -10.77
C LYS A 38 26.52 1.40 -11.20
N GLN A 39 27.20 2.42 -10.68
CA GLN A 39 26.85 3.82 -10.93
C GLN A 39 26.78 4.11 -12.44
N ASP A 40 25.59 4.55 -12.90
CA ASP A 40 25.30 4.86 -14.31
C ASP A 40 24.80 6.31 -14.51
N GLY A 41 24.57 7.04 -13.41
CA GLY A 41 24.06 8.41 -13.45
C GLY A 41 22.57 8.54 -13.73
N VAL A 42 21.84 7.43 -13.87
CA VAL A 42 20.39 7.38 -14.16
C VAL A 42 19.64 6.64 -13.07
N ASP A 43 19.80 5.32 -12.99
CA ASP A 43 19.12 4.45 -12.03
C ASP A 43 19.96 4.22 -10.76
N TYR A 44 21.27 4.11 -10.92
CA TYR A 44 22.24 3.86 -9.85
C TYR A 44 23.00 5.14 -9.51
N VAL A 45 22.39 5.95 -8.63
CA VAL A 45 22.94 7.26 -8.23
C VAL A 45 23.02 7.36 -6.72
N PRO A 46 24.20 7.54 -6.10
CA PRO A 46 24.34 7.64 -4.65
C PRO A 46 23.59 8.86 -4.10
N MET A 47 22.52 8.66 -3.34
CA MET A 47 21.71 9.72 -2.74
C MET A 47 21.99 9.87 -1.23
N ARG A 48 21.73 11.06 -0.69
CA ARG A 48 21.75 11.29 0.77
C ARG A 48 20.59 10.54 1.43
N GLU A 49 20.81 9.99 2.62
CA GLU A 49 19.82 9.19 3.37
C GLU A 49 18.45 9.87 3.49
N TRP A 50 18.42 11.13 3.96
CA TRP A 50 17.16 11.84 4.13
C TRP A 50 16.37 11.99 2.83
N LYS A 51 17.07 12.20 1.70
CA LYS A 51 16.43 12.32 0.39
C LYS A 51 15.86 10.98 -0.07
N ASN A 52 16.64 9.91 0.08
CA ASN A 52 16.19 8.55 -0.22
C ASN A 52 14.99 8.13 0.62
N SER A 53 15.05 8.39 1.92
CA SER A 53 13.97 8.10 2.85
C SER A 53 12.69 8.86 2.49
N LEU A 54 12.81 10.16 2.18
CA LEU A 54 11.67 10.97 1.76
C LEU A 54 11.06 10.44 0.44
N ILE A 55 11.88 10.11 -0.56
CA ILE A 55 11.39 9.56 -1.83
C ILE A 55 10.68 8.23 -1.59
N ASN A 56 11.26 7.35 -0.75
CA ASN A 56 10.60 6.09 -0.40
C ASN A 56 9.23 6.33 0.25
N LEU A 57 9.17 7.22 1.26
CA LEU A 57 7.91 7.56 1.92
C LEU A 57 6.86 8.06 0.91
N LEU A 58 7.23 8.94 0.00
CA LEU A 58 6.30 9.49 -0.99
C LEU A 58 5.84 8.45 -2.01
N ASN A 59 6.68 7.45 -2.30
CA ASN A 59 6.31 6.35 -3.19
C ASN A 59 5.33 5.38 -2.53
N ILE A 60 5.43 5.17 -1.21
CA ILE A 60 4.55 4.25 -0.48
C ILE A 60 3.29 4.95 0.04
N ALA A 61 3.39 6.19 0.53
CA ALA A 61 2.30 6.93 1.14
C ALA A 61 1.42 7.66 0.11
N GLY A 62 0.81 6.91 -0.81
CA GLY A 62 -0.19 7.43 -1.75
C GLY A 62 -1.57 7.65 -1.09
N THR A 63 -2.65 7.27 -1.80
CA THR A 63 -4.02 7.28 -1.23
C THR A 63 -4.27 6.16 -0.23
N GLY A 64 -3.42 5.14 -0.22
CA GLY A 64 -3.58 3.95 0.60
C GLY A 64 -3.71 4.23 2.09
N PRO A 65 -2.74 4.92 2.73
CA PRO A 65 -2.78 5.24 4.15
C PRO A 65 -3.81 6.32 4.52
N ILE A 66 -4.57 6.81 3.56
CA ILE A 66 -5.68 7.77 3.76
C ILE A 66 -7.01 7.03 3.68
N ILE A 67 -7.35 6.49 2.52
CA ILE A 67 -8.66 5.89 2.25
C ILE A 67 -8.86 4.58 3.03
N GLY A 68 -7.85 3.71 3.08
CA GLY A 68 -7.94 2.45 3.82
C GLY A 68 -8.29 2.62 5.29
N PRO A 69 -7.55 3.46 6.05
CA PRO A 69 -7.86 3.76 7.45
C PRO A 69 -9.20 4.47 7.66
N ILE A 70 -9.63 5.37 6.75
CA ILE A 70 -10.97 5.99 6.80
C ILE A 70 -12.07 4.92 6.71
N GLN A 71 -11.93 3.94 5.83
CA GLN A 71 -12.85 2.80 5.76
C GLN A 71 -12.65 1.84 6.94
N GLY A 72 -11.41 1.62 7.37
CA GLY A 72 -11.07 0.68 8.43
C GLY A 72 -11.58 1.12 9.80
N ILE A 73 -11.70 2.43 10.06
CA ILE A 73 -12.19 2.92 11.35
C ILE A 73 -13.67 2.59 11.59
N LEU A 74 -14.41 2.20 10.57
CA LEU A 74 -15.78 1.72 10.71
C LEU A 74 -15.87 0.44 11.57
N PHE A 75 -14.78 -0.30 11.69
CA PHE A 75 -14.67 -1.43 12.62
C PHE A 75 -14.47 -1.01 14.07
N GLY A 76 -14.42 0.29 14.36
CA GLY A 76 -14.31 0.85 15.70
C GLY A 76 -12.90 1.06 16.21
N PRO A 77 -12.75 1.39 17.50
CA PRO A 77 -11.47 1.81 18.09
C PRO A 77 -10.40 0.71 18.12
N ILE A 78 -10.75 -0.55 17.82
CA ILE A 78 -9.77 -1.65 17.64
C ILE A 78 -8.76 -1.33 16.51
N ALA A 79 -9.16 -0.53 15.53
CA ALA A 79 -8.27 -0.07 14.46
C ALA A 79 -7.02 0.63 15.00
N PHE A 80 -7.15 1.41 16.09
CA PHE A 80 -6.04 2.12 16.72
C PHE A 80 -4.99 1.20 17.37
N ILE A 81 -5.31 -0.07 17.58
CA ILE A 81 -4.36 -1.07 18.09
C ILE A 81 -3.86 -1.96 16.94
N THR A 82 -4.77 -2.36 16.06
CA THR A 82 -4.44 -3.31 14.98
C THR A 82 -3.53 -2.69 13.93
N ILE A 83 -3.77 -1.42 13.55
CA ILE A 83 -2.92 -0.71 12.58
C ILE A 83 -1.46 -0.66 13.05
N PRO A 84 -1.12 -0.13 14.25
CA PRO A 84 0.27 -0.02 14.66
C PRO A 84 0.94 -1.38 14.90
N ILE A 85 0.25 -2.36 15.46
CA ILE A 85 0.83 -3.71 15.64
C ILE A 85 1.16 -4.31 14.27
N GLY A 86 0.21 -4.32 13.35
CA GLY A 86 0.40 -4.89 12.02
C GLY A 86 1.47 -4.14 11.20
N ASN A 87 1.54 -2.81 11.34
CA ASN A 87 2.56 -2.00 10.71
C ASN A 87 3.97 -2.37 11.21
N VAL A 88 4.18 -2.39 12.53
CA VAL A 88 5.49 -2.67 13.16
C VAL A 88 6.00 -4.06 12.81
N ILE A 89 5.17 -5.10 13.02
CA ILE A 89 5.61 -6.49 12.88
C ILE A 89 5.46 -7.05 11.46
N GLY A 90 4.54 -6.49 10.67
CA GLY A 90 4.26 -6.92 9.30
C GLY A 90 4.87 -5.96 8.27
N GLY A 91 4.29 -4.77 8.12
CA GLY A 91 4.62 -3.85 7.04
C GLY A 91 6.05 -3.33 7.07
N ALA A 92 6.49 -2.78 8.20
CA ALA A 92 7.83 -2.20 8.31
C ALA A 92 8.93 -3.26 8.18
N MET A 93 8.70 -4.45 8.73
CA MET A 93 9.60 -5.59 8.55
C MET A 93 9.63 -6.06 7.09
N HIS A 94 8.46 -6.17 6.43
CA HIS A 94 8.34 -6.53 5.02
C HIS A 94 9.13 -5.57 4.12
N ASP A 95 8.96 -4.26 4.29
CA ASP A 95 9.64 -3.25 3.49
C ASP A 95 11.15 -3.26 3.74
N TYR A 96 11.56 -3.40 5.01
CA TYR A 96 12.95 -3.46 5.39
C TYR A 96 13.68 -4.65 4.74
N PHE A 97 13.18 -5.88 4.94
CA PHE A 97 13.84 -7.06 4.39
C PHE A 97 13.76 -7.10 2.87
N SER A 98 12.64 -6.72 2.25
CA SER A 98 12.51 -6.65 0.79
C SER A 98 13.53 -5.68 0.19
N GLY A 99 13.62 -4.45 0.71
CA GLY A 99 14.56 -3.45 0.23
C GLY A 99 16.01 -3.86 0.42
N MET A 100 16.35 -4.40 1.60
CA MET A 100 17.72 -4.82 1.93
C MET A 100 18.18 -6.06 1.15
N ILE A 101 17.28 -7.01 0.88
CA ILE A 101 17.61 -8.18 0.04
C ILE A 101 17.83 -7.73 -1.41
N CYS A 102 16.95 -6.87 -1.94
CA CYS A 102 17.12 -6.29 -3.28
C CYS A 102 18.43 -5.51 -3.39
N LEU A 103 18.83 -4.78 -2.35
CA LEU A 103 20.11 -4.08 -2.29
C LEU A 103 21.30 -5.06 -2.37
N ARG A 104 21.30 -6.13 -1.56
CA ARG A 104 22.35 -7.17 -1.57
C ARG A 104 22.39 -7.96 -2.87
N ASP A 105 21.26 -8.11 -3.53
CA ASP A 105 21.14 -8.74 -4.84
C ASP A 105 21.53 -7.78 -5.99
N GLY A 106 22.20 -6.68 -5.68
CA GLY A 106 22.76 -5.75 -6.66
C GLY A 106 21.74 -4.74 -7.20
N GLY A 107 20.75 -4.35 -6.41
CA GLY A 107 19.67 -3.42 -6.80
C GLY A 107 18.66 -4.07 -7.74
N THR A 108 18.40 -5.37 -7.58
CA THR A 108 17.39 -6.10 -8.37
C THR A 108 15.99 -5.60 -8.06
N GLN A 109 15.07 -5.81 -9.00
CA GLN A 109 13.65 -5.51 -8.79
C GLN A 109 12.94 -6.67 -8.10
N MET A 110 11.75 -6.40 -7.55
CA MET A 110 10.97 -7.42 -6.85
C MET A 110 10.62 -8.67 -7.69
N PRO A 111 10.27 -8.56 -8.99
CA PRO A 111 10.10 -9.74 -9.84
C PRO A 111 11.34 -10.65 -9.89
N ASP A 112 12.54 -10.06 -9.98
CA ASP A 112 13.79 -10.83 -10.01
C ASP A 112 14.09 -11.49 -8.65
N MET A 113 13.78 -10.80 -7.55
CA MET A 113 13.85 -11.38 -6.21
C MET A 113 12.94 -12.61 -6.09
N VAL A 114 11.68 -12.49 -6.53
CA VAL A 114 10.74 -13.62 -6.52
C VAL A 114 11.23 -14.76 -7.42
N ARG A 115 11.73 -14.46 -8.62
CA ARG A 115 12.31 -15.45 -9.53
C ARG A 115 13.51 -16.17 -8.90
N LYS A 116 14.38 -15.44 -8.22
CA LYS A 116 15.59 -15.96 -7.57
C LYS A 116 15.27 -16.89 -6.40
N TYR A 117 14.32 -16.51 -5.55
CA TYR A 117 14.02 -17.23 -4.30
C TYR A 117 12.81 -18.16 -4.42
N SER A 118 12.22 -18.33 -5.62
CA SER A 118 11.13 -19.27 -5.87
C SER A 118 11.41 -20.17 -7.08
N ASN A 119 10.36 -20.72 -7.67
CA ASN A 119 10.42 -21.50 -8.91
C ASN A 119 9.61 -20.81 -10.02
N LYS A 120 9.74 -21.31 -11.27
CA LYS A 120 9.07 -20.77 -12.45
C LYS A 120 7.54 -20.66 -12.28
N GLY A 121 6.89 -21.66 -11.65
CA GLY A 121 5.44 -21.65 -11.44
C GLY A 121 5.01 -20.54 -10.49
N VAL A 122 5.67 -20.40 -9.33
CA VAL A 122 5.42 -19.33 -8.35
C VAL A 122 5.68 -17.96 -8.98
N PHE A 123 6.76 -17.82 -9.75
CA PHE A 123 7.05 -16.58 -10.47
C PHE A 123 5.94 -16.21 -11.47
N THR A 124 5.41 -17.18 -12.22
CA THR A 124 4.31 -16.94 -13.17
C THR A 124 3.05 -16.46 -12.44
N VAL A 125 2.70 -17.10 -11.32
CA VAL A 125 1.56 -16.68 -10.48
C VAL A 125 1.78 -15.25 -9.92
N TYR A 126 2.99 -14.96 -9.45
CA TYR A 126 3.37 -13.63 -9.01
C TYR A 126 3.15 -12.57 -10.11
N GLN A 127 3.58 -12.84 -11.34
CA GLN A 127 3.43 -11.91 -12.47
C GLN A 127 1.95 -11.65 -12.81
N ILE A 128 1.10 -12.67 -12.70
CA ILE A 128 -0.35 -12.49 -12.88
C ILE A 128 -0.91 -11.56 -11.80
N PHE A 129 -0.62 -11.83 -10.53
CA PHE A 129 -1.08 -10.98 -9.42
C PHE A 129 -0.53 -9.56 -9.50
N LEU A 130 0.75 -9.39 -9.86
CA LEU A 130 1.35 -8.09 -10.09
C LEU A 130 0.60 -7.32 -11.19
N SER A 131 0.29 -7.99 -12.31
CA SER A 131 -0.43 -7.38 -13.42
C SER A 131 -1.85 -6.95 -13.03
N VAL A 132 -2.57 -7.79 -12.30
CA VAL A 132 -3.90 -7.48 -11.76
C VAL A 132 -3.82 -6.29 -10.79
N LEU A 133 -2.87 -6.33 -9.86
CA LEU A 133 -2.67 -5.22 -8.91
C LEU A 133 -2.41 -3.90 -9.63
N LEU A 134 -1.46 -3.87 -10.57
CA LEU A 134 -1.10 -2.62 -11.26
C LEU A 134 -2.24 -2.07 -12.12
N LEU A 135 -3.09 -2.94 -12.67
CA LEU A 135 -4.31 -2.54 -13.37
C LEU A 135 -5.31 -1.88 -12.41
N LEU A 136 -5.54 -2.48 -11.25
CA LEU A 136 -6.43 -1.93 -10.22
C LEU A 136 -5.87 -0.64 -9.61
N VAL A 137 -4.55 -0.55 -9.41
CA VAL A 137 -3.86 0.71 -9.03
C VAL A 137 -4.18 1.82 -10.02
N GLY A 138 -4.09 1.54 -11.33
CA GLY A 138 -4.44 2.52 -12.37
C GLY A 138 -5.87 3.03 -12.21
N ALA A 139 -6.84 2.16 -11.97
CA ALA A 139 -8.24 2.54 -11.77
C ALA A 139 -8.45 3.33 -10.47
N VAL A 140 -7.89 2.86 -9.33
CA VAL A 140 -8.01 3.54 -8.03
C VAL A 140 -7.37 4.92 -8.06
N PHE A 141 -6.21 5.07 -8.74
CA PHE A 141 -5.46 6.32 -8.80
C PHE A 141 -5.96 7.29 -9.88
N ILE A 142 -7.01 6.92 -10.62
CA ILE A 142 -7.86 7.85 -11.37
C ILE A 142 -9.10 8.18 -10.55
N TYR A 143 -9.77 7.17 -10.00
CA TYR A 143 -11.02 7.34 -9.27
C TYR A 143 -10.83 8.26 -8.06
N THR A 144 -9.91 7.92 -7.15
CA THR A 144 -9.76 8.62 -5.87
C THR A 144 -9.40 10.10 -6.03
N PRO A 145 -8.32 10.48 -6.73
CA PRO A 145 -7.99 11.89 -6.91
C PRO A 145 -9.01 12.62 -7.77
N GLY A 146 -9.58 11.95 -8.77
CA GLY A 146 -10.59 12.55 -9.64
C GLY A 146 -11.90 12.83 -8.90
N ASP A 147 -12.35 11.92 -8.04
CA ASP A 147 -13.54 12.11 -7.23
C ASP A 147 -13.34 13.21 -6.17
N ILE A 148 -12.19 13.22 -5.49
CA ILE A 148 -11.82 14.29 -4.55
C ILE A 148 -11.73 15.64 -5.28
N ALA A 149 -11.10 15.71 -6.45
CA ALA A 149 -11.02 16.95 -7.20
C ALA A 149 -12.41 17.44 -7.65
N ALA A 150 -13.21 16.55 -8.24
CA ALA A 150 -14.54 16.90 -8.72
C ALA A 150 -15.45 17.39 -7.59
N THR A 151 -15.56 16.61 -6.50
CA THR A 151 -16.54 16.89 -5.43
C THR A 151 -16.02 17.87 -4.39
N GLN A 152 -14.73 17.79 -4.03
CA GLN A 152 -14.20 18.54 -2.88
C GLN A 152 -13.48 19.83 -3.27
N VAL A 153 -12.93 19.93 -4.50
CA VAL A 153 -12.25 21.13 -4.98
C VAL A 153 -13.16 21.96 -5.86
N PHE A 154 -13.79 21.34 -6.88
CA PHE A 154 -14.65 22.04 -7.82
C PHE A 154 -16.13 22.08 -7.43
N GLY A 155 -16.57 21.32 -6.42
CA GLY A 155 -17.94 21.28 -5.96
C GLY A 155 -18.92 20.68 -7.00
N PHE A 156 -18.44 19.82 -7.90
CA PHE A 156 -19.28 19.13 -8.86
C PHE A 156 -20.08 18.01 -8.19
N ASP A 157 -21.21 17.65 -8.80
CA ASP A 157 -21.94 16.45 -8.40
C ASP A 157 -21.10 15.21 -8.72
N GLY A 158 -20.79 14.43 -7.67
CA GLY A 158 -20.06 13.17 -7.76
C GLY A 158 -20.85 12.00 -8.36
N ALA A 159 -22.06 12.21 -8.86
CA ALA A 159 -22.90 11.15 -9.43
C ALA A 159 -22.30 10.51 -10.69
N ALA A 160 -22.62 9.25 -10.96
CA ALA A 160 -22.21 8.55 -12.18
C ALA A 160 -22.71 9.21 -13.48
N THR A 161 -23.79 10.00 -13.38
CA THR A 161 -24.38 10.75 -14.50
C THR A 161 -23.75 12.13 -14.72
N SER A 162 -22.86 12.59 -13.80
CA SER A 162 -22.25 13.92 -13.84
C SER A 162 -21.19 14.02 -14.94
N VAL A 163 -21.46 14.75 -16.00
CA VAL A 163 -20.52 15.00 -17.09
C VAL A 163 -19.25 15.69 -16.57
N SER A 164 -19.41 16.65 -15.65
CA SER A 164 -18.27 17.40 -15.07
C SER A 164 -17.29 16.47 -14.34
N THR A 165 -17.78 15.49 -13.60
CA THR A 165 -16.97 14.47 -12.93
C THR A 165 -16.21 13.60 -13.94
N TRP A 166 -16.86 13.18 -15.02
CA TRP A 166 -16.20 12.41 -16.07
C TRP A 166 -15.16 13.23 -16.85
N VAL A 167 -15.34 14.55 -16.96
CA VAL A 167 -14.32 15.43 -17.53
C VAL A 167 -13.05 15.42 -16.69
N ILE A 168 -13.17 15.50 -15.35
CA ILE A 168 -12.00 15.42 -14.44
C ILE A 168 -11.29 14.06 -14.60
N TYR A 169 -12.02 12.94 -14.60
CA TYR A 169 -11.45 11.61 -14.86
C TYR A 169 -10.74 11.55 -16.21
N GLY A 170 -11.37 12.13 -17.23
CA GLY A 170 -10.81 12.21 -18.58
C GLY A 170 -9.50 13.00 -18.64
N VAL A 171 -9.39 14.10 -17.90
CA VAL A 171 -8.13 14.89 -17.78
C VAL A 171 -7.01 14.06 -17.19
N ILE A 172 -7.26 13.33 -16.08
CA ILE A 172 -6.27 12.45 -15.47
C ILE A 172 -5.89 11.31 -16.43
N PHE A 173 -6.87 10.74 -17.12
CA PHE A 173 -6.67 9.67 -18.09
C PHE A 173 -5.80 10.13 -19.27
N VAL A 174 -6.08 11.31 -19.81
CA VAL A 174 -5.27 11.93 -20.88
C VAL A 174 -3.86 12.22 -20.40
N TYR A 175 -3.70 12.71 -19.17
CA TYR A 175 -2.37 12.87 -18.56
C TYR A 175 -1.58 11.55 -18.58
N TYR A 176 -2.20 10.42 -18.18
CA TYR A 176 -1.52 9.11 -18.21
C TYR A 176 -1.16 8.66 -19.62
N LEU A 177 -2.01 8.94 -20.62
CA LEU A 177 -1.69 8.66 -22.02
C LEU A 177 -0.46 9.46 -22.49
N ILE A 178 -0.41 10.75 -22.15
CA ILE A 178 0.72 11.63 -22.48
C ILE A 178 1.99 11.13 -21.77
N ALA A 179 1.91 10.80 -20.48
CA ALA A 179 3.01 10.30 -19.70
C ALA A 179 3.58 8.95 -20.23
N THR A 180 2.75 8.14 -20.87
CA THR A 180 3.18 6.89 -21.52
C THR A 180 4.05 7.14 -22.76
N VAL A 181 3.85 8.27 -23.45
CA VAL A 181 4.55 8.62 -24.70
C VAL A 181 5.81 9.43 -24.44
N PHE A 182 5.75 10.38 -23.52
CA PHE A 182 6.82 11.34 -23.22
C PHE A 182 7.57 11.00 -21.93
N PRO A 183 8.87 11.30 -21.84
CA PRO A 183 9.65 11.18 -20.61
C PRO A 183 9.33 12.35 -19.67
N ILE A 184 8.20 12.26 -18.97
CA ILE A 184 7.71 13.31 -18.04
C ILE A 184 8.49 13.30 -16.71
N ASP A 185 9.29 12.26 -16.45
CA ASP A 185 10.02 12.04 -15.19
C ASP A 185 10.85 13.26 -14.74
N ALA A 186 11.39 14.04 -15.69
CA ALA A 186 12.17 15.24 -15.36
C ALA A 186 11.32 16.39 -14.78
N ILE A 187 10.04 16.47 -15.14
CA ILE A 187 9.11 17.48 -14.62
C ILE A 187 8.53 17.00 -13.28
N ILE A 188 8.05 15.77 -13.25
CA ILE A 188 7.47 15.15 -12.05
C ILE A 188 8.49 15.10 -10.91
N GLY A 189 9.74 14.72 -11.18
CA GLY A 189 10.80 14.64 -10.17
C GLY A 189 11.11 15.97 -9.46
N ARG A 190 10.75 17.12 -10.04
CA ARG A 190 10.89 18.45 -9.41
C ARG A 190 9.66 18.84 -8.59
N ILE A 191 8.48 18.44 -9.02
CA ILE A 191 7.19 18.82 -8.41
C ILE A 191 6.85 17.87 -7.26
N TYR A 192 7.19 16.59 -7.38
CA TYR A 192 6.88 15.53 -6.45
C TYR A 192 7.28 15.81 -4.99
N PRO A 193 8.51 16.30 -4.68
CA PRO A 193 8.88 16.64 -3.31
C PRO A 193 8.03 17.75 -2.69
N ILE A 194 7.53 18.70 -3.49
CA ILE A 194 6.68 19.80 -3.00
C ILE A 194 5.33 19.26 -2.53
N PHE A 195 4.67 18.44 -3.35
CA PHE A 195 3.38 17.84 -2.98
C PHE A 195 3.51 16.83 -1.84
N GLY A 196 4.64 16.12 -1.77
CA GLY A 196 4.95 15.29 -0.63
C GLY A 196 5.12 16.07 0.67
N ALA A 197 5.80 17.20 0.63
CA ALA A 197 5.91 18.08 1.79
C ALA A 197 4.53 18.64 2.19
N ILE A 198 3.69 19.01 1.23
CA ILE A 198 2.30 19.43 1.49
C ILE A 198 1.51 18.32 2.17
N LEU A 199 1.60 17.07 1.70
CA LEU A 199 0.93 15.92 2.31
C LEU A 199 1.36 15.72 3.77
N LEU A 200 2.67 15.73 4.03
CA LEU A 200 3.21 15.53 5.38
C LEU A 200 2.79 16.67 6.33
N LEU A 201 2.92 17.92 5.88
CA LEU A 201 2.49 19.07 6.65
C LEU A 201 0.98 19.06 6.91
N SER A 202 0.20 18.62 5.94
CA SER A 202 -1.25 18.46 6.09
C SER A 202 -1.60 17.37 7.09
N ALA A 203 -0.90 16.24 7.08
CA ALA A 203 -1.09 15.19 8.08
C ALA A 203 -0.78 15.68 9.50
N VAL A 204 0.30 16.45 9.67
CA VAL A 204 0.62 17.09 10.96
C VAL A 204 -0.45 18.10 11.34
N GLY A 205 -0.92 18.91 10.40
CA GLY A 205 -2.00 19.87 10.62
C GLY A 205 -3.30 19.19 11.04
N VAL A 206 -3.71 18.12 10.38
CA VAL A 206 -4.88 17.28 10.74
C VAL A 206 -4.70 16.72 12.16
N PHE A 207 -3.51 16.18 12.47
CA PHE A 207 -3.19 15.66 13.80
C PHE A 207 -3.37 16.73 14.89
N ILE A 208 -2.77 17.90 14.74
CA ILE A 208 -2.91 19.02 15.70
C ILE A 208 -4.36 19.49 15.75
N GLY A 209 -5.00 19.66 14.59
CA GLY A 209 -6.39 20.14 14.49
C GLY A 209 -7.39 19.27 15.25
N MET A 210 -7.21 17.94 15.24
CA MET A 210 -8.07 17.03 16.01
C MET A 210 -8.03 17.29 17.52
N PHE A 211 -6.85 17.59 18.08
CA PHE A 211 -6.72 17.92 19.50
C PHE A 211 -7.26 19.31 19.81
N VAL A 212 -6.98 20.28 18.95
CA VAL A 212 -7.47 21.67 19.13
C VAL A 212 -9.00 21.73 19.09
N LYS A 213 -9.62 20.99 18.18
CA LYS A 213 -11.08 20.93 18.05
C LYS A 213 -11.75 19.91 18.97
N GLY A 214 -10.97 19.10 19.71
CA GLY A 214 -11.51 18.11 20.63
C GLY A 214 -12.33 17.03 19.95
N TYR A 215 -11.84 16.47 18.84
CA TYR A 215 -12.54 15.41 18.12
C TYR A 215 -12.87 14.22 19.03
N PRO A 216 -14.14 13.74 19.08
CA PRO A 216 -14.56 12.67 19.95
C PRO A 216 -14.10 11.33 19.38
N LEU A 217 -13.08 10.71 20.03
CA LEU A 217 -12.58 9.39 19.69
C LEU A 217 -13.03 8.38 20.74
N LEU A 218 -13.61 7.25 20.29
CA LEU A 218 -13.97 6.13 21.15
C LEU A 218 -12.71 5.37 21.59
N ASN A 219 -12.79 4.76 22.78
CA ASN A 219 -11.78 3.87 23.31
C ASN A 219 -12.25 2.41 23.24
N LEU A 220 -11.32 1.47 23.41
CA LEU A 220 -11.65 0.03 23.42
C LEU A 220 -12.63 -0.39 24.51
N TRP A 221 -12.63 0.33 25.64
CA TRP A 221 -13.50 0.07 26.79
C TRP A 221 -14.82 0.88 26.76
N ASP A 222 -15.01 1.75 25.75
CA ASP A 222 -16.26 2.49 25.60
C ASP A 222 -17.33 1.60 24.96
N ASN A 223 -18.59 2.00 25.05
CA ASN A 223 -19.62 1.43 24.20
C ASN A 223 -19.32 1.86 22.74
N TRP A 224 -19.13 0.88 21.84
CA TRP A 224 -18.79 1.13 20.44
C TRP A 224 -20.00 1.62 19.61
N GLN A 225 -20.74 2.52 20.21
CA GLN A 225 -21.89 3.16 19.58
C GLN A 225 -21.79 4.66 19.75
N SER A 226 -21.88 5.41 18.67
CA SER A 226 -22.06 6.85 18.65
C SER A 226 -23.53 7.20 18.38
N ALA A 227 -23.87 8.47 18.43
CA ALA A 227 -25.22 8.94 18.06
C ALA A 227 -25.56 8.64 16.59
N THR A 228 -24.56 8.47 15.74
CA THR A 228 -24.71 8.34 14.28
C THR A 228 -24.39 6.94 13.75
N PHE A 229 -23.65 6.13 14.50
CA PHE A 229 -23.15 4.84 13.97
C PHE A 229 -22.88 3.81 15.06
N ASN A 230 -23.21 2.54 14.78
CA ASN A 230 -22.93 1.39 15.64
C ASN A 230 -21.71 0.63 15.10
N TYR A 231 -20.52 0.98 15.60
CA TYR A 231 -19.26 0.33 15.24
C TYR A 231 -19.21 -1.15 15.64
N GLY A 232 -19.85 -1.53 16.76
CA GLY A 232 -19.90 -2.92 17.23
C GLY A 232 -20.70 -3.83 16.31
N GLU A 233 -21.80 -3.33 15.78
CA GLU A 233 -22.60 -4.03 14.78
C GLU A 233 -21.81 -4.18 13.47
N TYR A 234 -21.18 -3.11 12.98
CA TYR A 234 -20.34 -3.17 11.78
C TYR A 234 -19.20 -4.14 11.93
N PHE A 235 -18.51 -4.14 13.09
CA PHE A 235 -17.44 -5.07 13.42
C PHE A 235 -17.84 -6.53 13.25
N THR A 236 -19.02 -6.89 13.73
CA THR A 236 -19.54 -8.27 13.66
C THR A 236 -20.08 -8.60 12.26
N ALA A 237 -20.91 -7.73 11.71
CA ALA A 237 -21.59 -7.94 10.44
C ALA A 237 -20.62 -8.00 9.24
N GLN A 238 -19.56 -7.21 9.27
CA GLN A 238 -18.56 -7.18 8.20
C GLN A 238 -17.39 -8.16 8.42
N HIS A 239 -17.45 -9.03 9.44
CA HIS A 239 -16.38 -9.98 9.73
C HIS A 239 -15.00 -9.30 9.84
N PHE A 240 -14.72 -8.67 10.97
CA PHE A 240 -13.47 -7.93 11.22
C PHE A 240 -12.23 -8.64 10.67
N ILE A 241 -12.10 -9.93 10.94
CA ILE A 241 -11.14 -10.77 10.25
C ILE A 241 -11.91 -11.58 9.19
N PRO A 242 -11.63 -11.46 7.89
CA PRO A 242 -10.45 -10.85 7.24
C PRO A 242 -10.68 -9.42 6.72
N VAL A 243 -11.90 -8.87 6.75
CA VAL A 243 -12.27 -7.70 5.95
C VAL A 243 -11.51 -6.43 6.35
N PHE A 244 -11.27 -6.22 7.66
CA PHE A 244 -10.44 -5.11 8.13
C PHE A 244 -9.03 -5.13 7.54
N PHE A 245 -8.37 -6.30 7.59
CA PHE A 245 -6.99 -6.45 7.10
C PHE A 245 -6.87 -6.33 5.58
N ILE A 246 -7.95 -6.62 4.86
CA ILE A 246 -8.04 -6.32 3.43
C ILE A 246 -8.29 -4.82 3.22
N THR A 247 -9.22 -4.21 3.95
CA THR A 247 -9.58 -2.80 3.79
C THR A 247 -8.42 -1.86 4.12
N VAL A 248 -7.68 -2.13 5.20
CA VAL A 248 -6.52 -1.34 5.64
C VAL A 248 -5.23 -2.00 5.15
N ALA A 249 -5.08 -2.12 3.85
CA ALA A 249 -3.86 -2.66 3.25
C ALA A 249 -2.67 -1.72 3.49
N CYS A 250 -2.71 -0.52 2.96
CA CYS A 250 -1.70 0.49 3.21
C CYS A 250 -1.85 1.05 4.65
N GLY A 251 -0.74 1.31 5.30
CA GLY A 251 -0.69 1.67 6.72
C GLY A 251 -0.48 0.49 7.66
N ILE A 252 -0.83 -0.75 7.25
CA ILE A 252 -0.49 -1.97 7.98
C ILE A 252 0.57 -2.76 7.24
N LEU A 253 0.30 -3.16 6.01
CA LEU A 253 1.18 -3.93 5.13
C LEU A 253 0.74 -3.73 3.68
N SER A 254 1.68 -3.55 2.76
CA SER A 254 1.40 -3.41 1.35
C SER A 254 2.41 -4.16 0.48
N GLY A 255 1.94 -5.12 -0.30
CA GLY A 255 2.79 -5.86 -1.24
C GLY A 255 3.33 -4.97 -2.37
N PHE A 256 2.63 -3.89 -2.71
CA PHE A 256 3.10 -2.88 -3.67
C PHE A 256 4.39 -2.20 -3.20
N HIS A 257 4.57 -2.00 -1.88
CA HIS A 257 5.77 -1.37 -1.32
C HIS A 257 7.05 -2.11 -1.68
N SER A 258 7.03 -3.42 -1.78
CA SER A 258 8.20 -4.19 -2.19
C SER A 258 8.72 -3.82 -3.58
N THR A 259 7.85 -3.36 -4.48
CA THR A 259 8.25 -2.87 -5.79
C THR A 259 8.96 -1.51 -5.70
N GLN A 260 8.58 -0.67 -4.74
CA GLN A 260 9.16 0.65 -4.50
C GLN A 260 10.49 0.56 -3.74
N THR A 261 10.55 -0.24 -2.68
CA THR A 261 11.79 -0.46 -1.91
C THR A 261 12.91 -1.01 -2.78
N ALA A 262 12.58 -1.85 -3.75
CA ALA A 262 13.54 -2.38 -4.72
C ALA A 262 14.18 -1.28 -5.58
N ILE A 263 13.42 -0.28 -6.00
CA ILE A 263 13.95 0.87 -6.76
C ILE A 263 14.87 1.72 -5.88
N ILE A 264 14.44 2.02 -4.66
CA ILE A 264 15.21 2.82 -3.71
C ILE A 264 16.54 2.15 -3.32
N SER A 265 16.59 0.81 -3.32
CA SER A 265 17.81 0.07 -3.02
C SER A 265 18.99 0.41 -3.94
N ARG A 266 18.71 0.87 -5.18
CA ARG A 266 19.70 1.27 -6.18
C ARG A 266 20.42 2.57 -5.87
N THR A 267 19.88 3.40 -4.99
CA THR A 267 20.36 4.74 -4.70
C THR A 267 20.94 4.89 -3.29
N MET A 268 20.95 3.80 -2.52
CA MET A 268 21.47 3.80 -1.15
C MET A 268 23.00 3.79 -1.10
N LYS A 269 23.56 4.69 -0.29
CA LYS A 269 25.02 4.79 -0.09
C LYS A 269 25.60 3.72 0.84
N SER A 270 24.81 3.20 1.77
CA SER A 270 25.22 2.23 2.77
C SER A 270 24.05 1.37 3.22
N GLU A 271 24.29 0.09 3.51
CA GLU A 271 23.30 -0.81 4.11
C GLU A 271 22.78 -0.32 5.46
N LYS A 272 23.61 0.44 6.21
CA LYS A 272 23.25 0.99 7.52
C LYS A 272 22.11 2.01 7.47
N GLN A 273 21.83 2.58 6.29
CA GLN A 273 20.70 3.49 6.06
C GLN A 273 19.37 2.76 5.92
N GLY A 274 19.38 1.42 5.74
CA GLY A 274 18.20 0.63 5.42
C GLY A 274 17.07 0.75 6.43
N ARG A 275 17.39 0.77 7.75
CA ARG A 275 16.37 0.92 8.79
C ARG A 275 15.64 2.26 8.69
N MET A 276 16.38 3.36 8.47
CA MET A 276 15.76 4.68 8.30
C MET A 276 14.96 4.73 7.00
N THR A 277 15.54 4.25 5.91
CA THR A 277 14.97 4.39 4.56
C THR A 277 13.76 3.49 4.32
N PHE A 278 13.76 2.26 4.84
CA PHE A 278 12.66 1.31 4.60
C PHE A 278 11.76 1.15 5.82
N TYR A 279 12.32 0.70 6.95
CA TYR A 279 11.54 0.39 8.13
C TYR A 279 10.82 1.63 8.69
N ASN A 280 11.59 2.70 8.98
CA ASN A 280 11.03 3.90 9.62
C ASN A 280 10.08 4.68 8.70
N MET A 281 10.27 4.60 7.38
CA MET A 281 9.33 5.25 6.44
C MET A 281 7.98 4.54 6.42
N MET A 282 7.95 3.22 6.53
CA MET A 282 6.71 2.48 6.71
C MET A 282 6.04 2.79 8.06
N ILE A 283 6.80 3.04 9.12
CA ILE A 283 6.26 3.53 10.40
C ILE A 283 5.60 4.91 10.25
N LEU A 284 6.21 5.82 9.48
CA LEU A 284 5.61 7.12 9.20
C LEU A 284 4.32 6.99 8.37
N GLU A 285 4.27 6.05 7.43
CA GLU A 285 3.02 5.74 6.73
C GLU A 285 1.94 5.23 7.70
N GLY A 286 2.30 4.35 8.63
CA GLY A 286 1.42 3.90 9.71
C GLY A 286 0.92 5.04 10.60
N PHE A 287 1.77 6.02 10.88
CA PHE A 287 1.38 7.24 11.61
C PHE A 287 0.36 8.06 10.81
N ILE A 288 0.57 8.26 9.51
CA ILE A 288 -0.40 8.91 8.62
C ILE A 288 -1.73 8.15 8.64
N ALA A 289 -1.70 6.82 8.54
CA ALA A 289 -2.88 5.98 8.60
C ALA A 289 -3.66 6.15 9.92
N MET A 290 -2.95 6.19 11.04
CA MET A 290 -3.56 6.43 12.36
C MET A 290 -4.24 7.81 12.46
N ILE A 291 -3.63 8.85 11.91
CA ILE A 291 -4.19 10.21 11.87
C ILE A 291 -5.51 10.22 11.08
N TRP A 292 -5.51 9.66 9.87
CA TRP A 292 -6.71 9.65 9.02
C TRP A 292 -7.83 8.78 9.59
N ALA A 293 -7.50 7.65 10.23
CA ALA A 293 -8.48 6.85 10.97
C ALA A 293 -9.13 7.65 12.11
N ALA A 294 -8.31 8.33 12.91
CA ALA A 294 -8.78 9.11 14.03
C ALA A 294 -9.64 10.31 13.58
N ALA A 295 -9.18 11.06 12.57
CA ALA A 295 -9.93 12.17 12.01
C ALA A 295 -11.29 11.72 11.43
N ALA A 296 -11.34 10.59 10.75
CA ALA A 296 -12.58 10.02 10.23
C ALA A 296 -13.54 9.62 11.35
N MET A 297 -13.06 8.95 12.41
CA MET A 297 -13.89 8.66 13.58
C MET A 297 -14.50 9.93 14.18
N GLY A 298 -13.71 11.00 14.30
CA GLY A 298 -14.20 12.30 14.78
C GLY A 298 -15.29 12.89 13.89
N VAL A 299 -15.09 12.88 12.55
CA VAL A 299 -16.09 13.34 11.57
C VAL A 299 -17.40 12.57 11.72
N TYR A 300 -17.32 11.24 11.83
CA TYR A 300 -18.48 10.38 11.97
C TYR A 300 -19.20 10.61 13.32
N ASN A 301 -18.45 10.69 14.41
CA ASN A 301 -19.05 10.90 15.74
C ASN A 301 -19.65 12.31 15.93
N LEU A 302 -19.18 13.30 15.17
CA LEU A 302 -19.77 14.64 15.12
C LEU A 302 -20.96 14.74 14.15
N GLY A 303 -21.25 13.67 13.39
CA GLY A 303 -22.32 13.68 12.39
C GLY A 303 -22.07 14.62 11.21
N LEU A 304 -20.81 14.95 10.90
CA LEU A 304 -20.47 15.84 9.79
C LEU A 304 -20.66 15.18 8.43
N GLN A 305 -20.79 13.86 8.40
CA GLN A 305 -21.05 13.06 7.19
C GLN A 305 -21.78 11.79 7.58
N GLU A 306 -22.61 11.28 6.65
CA GLU A 306 -23.16 9.92 6.71
C GLU A 306 -22.03 8.87 6.72
N VAL A 307 -22.19 7.85 7.55
CA VAL A 307 -21.17 6.81 7.71
C VAL A 307 -21.35 5.75 6.63
N ASN A 308 -20.52 5.84 5.60
CA ASN A 308 -20.52 4.88 4.49
C ASN A 308 -19.10 4.73 3.93
N ALA A 309 -18.63 3.49 3.78
CA ALA A 309 -17.32 3.17 3.23
C ALA A 309 -17.10 3.72 1.80
N SER A 310 -18.15 3.78 0.99
CA SER A 310 -18.11 4.32 -0.38
C SER A 310 -17.94 5.85 -0.41
N LEU A 311 -18.18 6.56 0.70
CA LEU A 311 -18.01 8.01 0.83
C LEU A 311 -16.63 8.43 1.36
N ALA A 312 -15.67 7.52 1.45
CA ALA A 312 -14.35 7.79 2.02
C ALA A 312 -13.61 8.96 1.33
N THR A 313 -13.77 9.16 0.03
CA THR A 313 -13.21 10.30 -0.71
C THR A 313 -13.80 11.64 -0.25
N GLY A 314 -15.10 11.68 0.03
CA GLY A 314 -15.78 12.83 0.61
C GLY A 314 -15.30 13.15 2.01
N THR A 315 -15.10 12.10 2.84
CA THR A 315 -14.57 12.22 4.20
C THR A 315 -13.23 12.95 4.24
N VAL A 316 -12.33 12.68 3.27
CA VAL A 316 -11.05 13.39 3.13
C VAL A 316 -11.26 14.90 3.03
N GLY A 317 -12.20 15.33 2.19
CA GLY A 317 -12.51 16.76 2.01
C GLY A 317 -13.06 17.42 3.25
N ILE A 318 -13.94 16.73 3.96
CA ILE A 318 -14.52 17.24 5.22
C ILE A 318 -13.43 17.39 6.29
N ILE A 319 -12.59 16.36 6.49
CA ILE A 319 -11.46 16.41 7.42
C ILE A 319 -10.55 17.61 7.11
N CYS A 320 -10.14 17.75 5.85
CA CYS A 320 -9.23 18.83 5.45
C CYS A 320 -9.84 20.21 5.71
N ARG A 321 -11.10 20.44 5.32
CA ARG A 321 -11.74 21.74 5.50
C ARG A 321 -12.06 22.04 6.96
N ASP A 322 -12.57 21.05 7.69
CA ASP A 322 -12.92 21.26 9.08
C ASP A 322 -11.69 21.52 9.95
N LEU A 323 -10.63 20.74 9.81
CA LEU A 323 -9.46 20.84 10.68
C LEU A 323 -8.44 21.89 10.24
N LEU A 324 -8.31 22.18 8.94
CA LEU A 324 -7.30 23.09 8.39
C LEU A 324 -7.89 24.41 7.87
N GLY A 325 -9.21 24.54 7.92
CA GLY A 325 -9.92 25.71 7.38
C GLY A 325 -9.97 25.74 5.84
N PRO A 326 -10.60 26.76 5.25
CA PRO A 326 -10.85 26.79 3.81
C PRO A 326 -9.58 26.76 2.96
N VAL A 327 -8.58 27.58 3.29
CA VAL A 327 -7.33 27.68 2.51
C VAL A 327 -6.42 26.49 2.78
N GLY A 328 -6.18 26.14 4.05
CA GLY A 328 -5.35 25.00 4.43
C GLY A 328 -5.94 23.68 3.90
N GLY A 329 -7.27 23.55 3.94
CA GLY A 329 -7.98 22.40 3.42
C GLY A 329 -7.78 22.19 1.90
N ILE A 330 -7.85 23.25 1.09
CA ILE A 330 -7.59 23.15 -0.35
C ILE A 330 -6.14 22.77 -0.62
N ILE A 331 -5.18 23.38 0.09
CA ILE A 331 -3.76 23.02 -0.06
C ILE A 331 -3.53 21.55 0.28
N ALA A 332 -4.13 21.07 1.38
CA ALA A 332 -4.05 19.66 1.77
C ALA A 332 -4.63 18.72 0.70
N LEU A 333 -5.80 19.05 0.16
CA LEU A 333 -6.45 18.30 -0.89
C LEU A 333 -5.59 18.20 -2.17
N LEU A 334 -4.89 19.27 -2.54
CA LEU A 334 -3.96 19.24 -3.68
C LEU A 334 -2.84 18.23 -3.45
N GLY A 335 -2.30 18.12 -2.23
CA GLY A 335 -1.32 17.09 -1.88
C GLY A 335 -1.89 15.67 -2.05
N VAL A 336 -3.11 15.44 -1.55
CA VAL A 336 -3.79 14.12 -1.65
C VAL A 336 -4.16 13.77 -3.08
N ILE A 337 -4.45 14.76 -3.95
CA ILE A 337 -4.82 14.56 -5.36
C ILE A 337 -3.60 14.26 -6.22
N VAL A 338 -2.54 15.04 -6.10
CA VAL A 338 -1.41 14.98 -7.05
C VAL A 338 -0.54 13.73 -6.87
N LEU A 339 -0.31 13.30 -5.63
CA LEU A 339 0.55 12.14 -5.36
C LEU A 339 0.06 10.84 -6.01
N PRO A 340 -1.21 10.42 -5.86
CA PRO A 340 -1.67 9.20 -6.52
C PRO A 340 -1.68 9.32 -8.05
N ILE A 341 -1.90 10.51 -8.61
CA ILE A 341 -1.83 10.70 -10.06
C ILE A 341 -0.42 10.39 -10.58
N THR A 342 0.62 10.87 -9.92
CA THR A 342 2.00 10.59 -10.33
C THR A 342 2.40 9.12 -10.10
N SER A 343 1.91 8.50 -9.03
CA SER A 343 2.14 7.08 -8.75
C SER A 343 1.40 6.16 -9.72
N GLY A 344 0.21 6.56 -10.17
CA GLY A 344 -0.59 5.81 -11.15
C GLY A 344 0.06 5.73 -12.52
N ASP A 345 0.69 6.81 -12.99
CA ASP A 345 1.49 6.81 -14.21
C ASP A 345 2.62 5.77 -14.13
N THR A 346 3.37 5.78 -13.05
CA THR A 346 4.47 4.83 -12.83
C THR A 346 3.96 3.39 -12.75
N ALA A 347 2.81 3.15 -12.12
CA ALA A 347 2.21 1.82 -12.01
C ALA A 347 1.77 1.28 -13.39
N LEU A 348 1.09 2.09 -14.20
CA LEU A 348 0.65 1.68 -15.55
C LEU A 348 1.82 1.48 -16.52
N ARG A 349 2.88 2.27 -16.38
CA ARG A 349 4.14 2.07 -17.11
C ARG A 349 4.79 0.74 -16.72
N SER A 350 4.84 0.43 -15.42
CA SER A 350 5.37 -0.84 -14.91
C SER A 350 4.54 -2.03 -15.39
N LEU A 351 3.21 -1.91 -15.41
CA LEU A 351 2.33 -2.94 -15.96
C LEU A 351 2.63 -3.22 -17.42
N ARG A 352 2.74 -2.17 -18.25
CA ARG A 352 3.06 -2.30 -19.67
C ARG A 352 4.41 -3.00 -19.87
N LEU A 353 5.45 -2.60 -19.13
CA LEU A 353 6.77 -3.22 -19.22
C LEU A 353 6.72 -4.70 -18.78
N SER A 354 6.06 -5.00 -17.67
CA SER A 354 5.92 -6.38 -17.17
C SER A 354 5.22 -7.30 -18.18
N ILE A 355 4.14 -6.82 -18.82
CA ILE A 355 3.43 -7.59 -19.85
C ILE A 355 4.31 -7.73 -21.10
N SER A 356 4.99 -6.67 -21.52
CA SER A 356 5.84 -6.71 -22.72
C SER A 356 7.00 -7.68 -22.57
N ASP A 357 7.63 -7.72 -21.40
CA ASP A 357 8.71 -8.66 -21.10
C ASP A 357 8.20 -10.11 -21.09
N SER A 358 7.02 -10.35 -20.52
CA SER A 358 6.42 -11.69 -20.48
C SER A 358 5.99 -12.21 -21.86
N LEU A 359 5.54 -11.31 -22.74
CA LEU A 359 5.07 -11.64 -24.09
C LEU A 359 6.13 -11.38 -25.18
N HIS A 360 7.36 -10.98 -24.79
CA HIS A 360 8.45 -10.64 -25.70
C HIS A 360 8.07 -9.56 -26.75
N ILE A 361 7.28 -8.54 -26.33
CA ILE A 361 6.87 -7.44 -27.20
C ILE A 361 7.96 -6.37 -27.19
N ASP A 362 8.51 -6.06 -28.35
CA ASP A 362 9.52 -5.03 -28.52
C ASP A 362 8.96 -3.63 -28.22
N GLN A 363 9.45 -3.01 -27.15
CA GLN A 363 9.05 -1.69 -26.66
C GLN A 363 9.76 -0.52 -27.38
N SER A 364 10.77 -0.77 -28.19
CA SER A 364 11.41 0.24 -29.04
C SER A 364 10.46 0.66 -30.18
N SER A 365 9.60 -0.25 -30.61
CA SER A 365 8.56 -0.02 -31.61
C SER A 365 7.41 0.83 -31.04
N LYS A 366 7.31 2.10 -31.48
CA LYS A 366 6.23 3.01 -31.07
C LYS A 366 4.82 2.44 -31.27
N PRO A 367 4.47 1.82 -32.44
CA PRO A 367 3.13 1.23 -32.63
C PRO A 367 2.81 0.12 -31.65
N LYS A 368 3.77 -0.79 -31.38
CA LYS A 368 3.56 -1.89 -30.42
C LYS A 368 3.38 -1.37 -28.99
N ARG A 369 4.19 -0.38 -28.60
CA ARG A 369 4.09 0.29 -27.30
C ARG A 369 2.74 0.97 -27.11
N LEU A 370 2.28 1.74 -28.10
CA LEU A 370 0.98 2.41 -28.06
C LEU A 370 -0.19 1.43 -28.08
N GLY A 371 -0.13 0.37 -28.90
CA GLY A 371 -1.16 -0.65 -28.98
C GLY A 371 -1.34 -1.38 -27.64
N LEU A 372 -0.25 -1.80 -27.00
CA LEU A 372 -0.32 -2.43 -25.65
C LEU A 372 -0.85 -1.45 -24.61
N SER A 373 -0.40 -0.20 -24.64
CA SER A 373 -0.94 0.85 -23.75
C SER A 373 -2.43 1.06 -23.95
N ALA A 374 -2.91 1.10 -25.18
CA ALA A 374 -4.33 1.28 -25.47
C ALA A 374 -5.20 0.15 -24.88
N ILE A 375 -4.74 -1.09 -24.96
CA ILE A 375 -5.43 -2.24 -24.34
C ILE A 375 -5.48 -2.07 -22.81
N ILE A 376 -4.36 -1.74 -22.17
CA ILE A 376 -4.29 -1.54 -20.72
C ILE A 376 -5.24 -0.40 -20.31
N PHE A 377 -5.20 0.73 -21.00
CA PHE A 377 -6.06 1.87 -20.69
C PHE A 377 -7.54 1.58 -20.94
N ALA A 378 -7.88 0.79 -21.95
CA ALA A 378 -9.26 0.34 -22.17
C ALA A 378 -9.77 -0.52 -20.98
N LEU A 379 -8.94 -1.43 -20.47
CA LEU A 379 -9.28 -2.23 -19.30
C LEU A 379 -9.45 -1.36 -18.04
N VAL A 380 -8.56 -0.40 -17.82
CA VAL A 380 -8.68 0.58 -16.71
C VAL A 380 -9.96 1.38 -16.83
N ALA A 381 -10.31 1.85 -18.04
CA ALA A 381 -11.56 2.59 -18.28
C ALA A 381 -12.80 1.76 -17.96
N VAL A 382 -12.83 0.48 -18.36
CA VAL A 382 -13.95 -0.43 -18.04
C VAL A 382 -14.10 -0.58 -16.53
N ILE A 383 -13.00 -0.81 -15.81
CA ILE A 383 -13.02 -0.94 -14.34
C ILE A 383 -13.51 0.37 -13.69
N LEU A 384 -13.03 1.51 -14.17
CA LEU A 384 -13.41 2.83 -13.66
C LEU A 384 -14.91 3.10 -13.85
N VAL A 385 -15.44 2.82 -15.06
CA VAL A 385 -16.88 2.97 -15.37
C VAL A 385 -17.70 2.06 -14.49
N PHE A 386 -17.32 0.80 -14.33
CA PHE A 386 -18.01 -0.14 -13.44
C PHE A 386 -18.02 0.37 -11.99
N ALA A 387 -16.87 0.78 -11.47
CA ALA A 387 -16.75 1.28 -10.10
C ALA A 387 -17.57 2.56 -9.86
N LYS A 388 -17.66 3.44 -10.86
CA LYS A 388 -18.43 4.68 -10.73
C LYS A 388 -19.94 4.49 -10.90
N SER A 389 -20.34 3.53 -11.73
CA SER A 389 -21.75 3.28 -12.05
C SER A 389 -22.47 2.39 -11.02
N SER A 390 -21.72 1.67 -10.18
CA SER A 390 -22.29 0.77 -9.18
C SER A 390 -22.46 1.49 -7.82
N PRO A 391 -23.56 1.31 -7.08
CA PRO A 391 -23.78 1.97 -5.78
C PRO A 391 -22.67 1.73 -4.76
N ASP A 392 -22.11 0.52 -4.70
CA ASP A 392 -20.99 0.13 -3.82
C ASP A 392 -19.67 -0.06 -4.61
N GLY A 393 -19.62 0.49 -5.82
CA GLY A 393 -18.55 0.19 -6.77
C GLY A 393 -17.16 0.66 -6.30
N PHE A 394 -17.07 1.80 -5.63
CA PHE A 394 -15.80 2.26 -5.06
C PHE A 394 -15.29 1.34 -3.95
N ASN A 395 -16.14 0.93 -3.01
CA ASN A 395 -15.78 0.01 -1.95
C ASN A 395 -15.35 -1.35 -2.52
N LEU A 396 -16.05 -1.82 -3.55
CA LEU A 396 -15.69 -3.04 -4.27
C LEU A 396 -14.31 -2.91 -4.94
N LEU A 397 -14.10 -1.85 -5.73
CA LEU A 397 -12.82 -1.57 -6.36
C LEU A 397 -11.68 -1.50 -5.32
N TRP A 398 -11.91 -0.79 -4.21
CA TRP A 398 -10.94 -0.66 -3.13
C TRP A 398 -10.59 -2.02 -2.51
N ARG A 399 -11.58 -2.85 -2.18
CA ARG A 399 -11.36 -4.16 -1.56
C ARG A 399 -10.58 -5.11 -2.46
N TYR A 400 -10.82 -5.13 -3.78
CA TYR A 400 -10.07 -5.99 -4.70
C TYR A 400 -8.67 -5.45 -5.00
N PHE A 401 -8.50 -4.15 -5.10
CA PHE A 401 -7.18 -3.52 -5.10
C PHE A 401 -6.38 -3.93 -3.87
N ALA A 402 -6.95 -3.75 -2.70
CA ALA A 402 -6.30 -4.05 -1.44
C ALA A 402 -6.06 -5.57 -1.25
N TRP A 403 -7.00 -6.43 -1.66
CA TRP A 403 -6.80 -7.88 -1.66
C TRP A 403 -5.64 -8.32 -2.56
N SER A 404 -5.56 -7.78 -3.77
CA SER A 404 -4.46 -8.07 -4.70
C SER A 404 -3.12 -7.61 -4.12
N ASN A 405 -3.12 -6.45 -3.47
CA ASN A 405 -1.97 -5.87 -2.80
C ASN A 405 -1.48 -6.76 -1.64
N GLN A 406 -2.39 -7.21 -0.78
CA GLN A 406 -2.07 -8.13 0.32
C GLN A 406 -1.60 -9.50 -0.19
N THR A 407 -2.20 -10.02 -1.25
CA THR A 407 -1.78 -11.28 -1.87
C THR A 407 -0.36 -11.18 -2.41
N LEU A 408 0.02 -10.03 -2.97
CA LEU A 408 1.37 -9.82 -3.49
C LEU A 408 2.43 -9.87 -2.38
N SER A 409 2.12 -9.43 -1.15
CA SER A 409 3.05 -9.49 -0.02
C SER A 409 3.46 -10.92 0.35
N LEU A 410 2.63 -11.93 0.05
CA LEU A 410 2.94 -13.33 0.32
C LEU A 410 4.18 -13.79 -0.45
N PHE A 411 4.39 -13.28 -1.66
CA PHE A 411 5.57 -13.60 -2.46
C PHE A 411 6.83 -12.94 -1.91
N ALA A 412 6.71 -11.74 -1.35
CA ALA A 412 7.81 -11.08 -0.65
C ALA A 412 8.19 -11.86 0.62
N PHE A 413 7.23 -12.25 1.46
CA PHE A 413 7.49 -13.08 2.64
C PHE A 413 8.09 -14.44 2.30
N LEU A 414 7.66 -15.06 1.20
CA LEU A 414 8.30 -16.27 0.66
C LEU A 414 9.76 -15.99 0.32
N GLY A 415 10.04 -14.95 -0.44
CA GLY A 415 11.41 -14.58 -0.84
C GLY A 415 12.30 -14.30 0.37
N ILE A 416 11.81 -13.52 1.34
CA ILE A 416 12.51 -13.21 2.59
C ILE A 416 12.80 -14.49 3.39
N SER A 417 11.80 -15.38 3.51
CA SER A 417 11.95 -16.64 4.25
C SER A 417 12.99 -17.56 3.61
N VAL A 418 12.96 -17.73 2.30
CA VAL A 418 13.93 -18.54 1.56
C VAL A 418 15.33 -17.94 1.66
N TRP A 419 15.46 -16.60 1.52
CA TRP A 419 16.72 -15.91 1.74
C TRP A 419 17.29 -16.17 3.13
N MET A 420 16.46 -16.16 4.18
CA MET A 420 16.89 -16.45 5.55
C MET A 420 17.43 -17.89 5.69
N PHE A 421 16.80 -18.88 5.04
CA PHE A 421 17.32 -20.25 5.02
C PHE A 421 18.68 -20.34 4.33
N GLU A 422 18.87 -19.65 3.21
CA GLU A 422 20.12 -19.67 2.42
C GLU A 422 21.27 -18.91 3.10
N ASN A 423 20.98 -17.92 3.92
CA ASN A 423 21.99 -17.06 4.57
C ASN A 423 22.23 -17.39 6.05
N SER A 424 22.07 -18.64 6.45
CA SER A 424 22.31 -19.11 7.83
C SER A 424 21.48 -18.40 8.90
N LYS A 425 20.32 -17.86 8.53
CA LYS A 425 19.38 -17.14 9.40
C LYS A 425 18.11 -17.93 9.68
N ALA A 426 18.11 -19.25 9.44
CA ALA A 426 16.95 -20.13 9.58
C ALA A 426 16.25 -20.05 10.94
N LYS A 427 16.98 -19.79 12.03
CA LYS A 427 16.40 -19.59 13.37
C LYS A 427 15.46 -18.37 13.46
N TRP A 428 15.55 -17.42 12.54
CA TRP A 428 14.78 -16.20 12.53
C TRP A 428 13.65 -16.21 11.48
N VAL A 429 13.48 -17.31 10.74
CA VAL A 429 12.50 -17.41 9.67
C VAL A 429 11.05 -17.19 10.12
N TRP A 430 10.76 -17.32 11.41
CA TRP A 430 9.47 -17.00 11.99
C TRP A 430 9.07 -15.52 11.81
N ILE A 431 10.06 -14.63 11.66
CA ILE A 431 9.83 -13.19 11.45
C ILE A 431 8.94 -12.94 10.21
N PRO A 432 9.27 -13.42 9.00
CA PRO A 432 8.39 -13.29 7.83
C PRO A 432 7.30 -14.36 7.78
N LEU A 433 7.47 -15.55 8.39
CA LEU A 433 6.48 -16.61 8.31
C LEU A 433 5.19 -16.33 9.09
N ILE A 434 5.28 -15.69 10.27
CA ILE A 434 4.09 -15.37 11.06
C ILE A 434 3.17 -14.39 10.31
N PRO A 435 3.63 -13.20 9.89
CA PRO A 435 2.78 -12.32 9.09
C PRO A 435 2.41 -12.92 7.74
N GLY A 436 3.29 -13.70 7.10
CA GLY A 436 2.97 -14.41 5.87
C GLY A 436 1.83 -15.42 6.04
N ALA A 437 1.84 -16.23 7.11
CA ALA A 437 0.76 -17.14 7.44
C ALA A 437 -0.56 -16.40 7.73
N TRP A 438 -0.48 -15.28 8.47
CA TRP A 438 -1.63 -14.44 8.77
C TRP A 438 -2.26 -13.91 7.48
N TYR A 439 -1.46 -13.36 6.57
CA TYR A 439 -2.00 -12.82 5.32
C TYR A 439 -2.40 -13.90 4.31
N ALA A 440 -1.81 -15.10 4.35
CA ALA A 440 -2.31 -16.24 3.61
C ALA A 440 -3.73 -16.63 4.09
N PHE A 441 -3.93 -16.66 5.43
CA PHE A 441 -5.27 -16.86 6.01
C PHE A 441 -6.24 -15.75 5.57
N VAL A 442 -5.89 -14.49 5.75
CA VAL A 442 -6.74 -13.32 5.44
C VAL A 442 -7.14 -13.28 3.97
N THR A 443 -6.18 -13.37 3.06
CA THR A 443 -6.43 -13.23 1.62
C THR A 443 -7.22 -14.38 1.04
N VAL A 444 -6.97 -15.61 1.49
CA VAL A 444 -7.69 -16.80 1.03
C VAL A 444 -9.10 -16.84 1.63
N THR A 445 -9.28 -16.51 2.91
CA THR A 445 -10.62 -16.43 3.53
C THR A 445 -11.47 -15.38 2.82
N PHE A 446 -10.89 -14.20 2.54
CA PHE A 446 -11.62 -13.13 1.87
C PHE A 446 -12.08 -13.56 0.48
N ILE A 447 -11.21 -14.06 -0.39
CA ILE A 447 -11.58 -14.42 -1.76
C ILE A 447 -12.51 -15.64 -1.82
N ALA A 448 -12.42 -16.52 -0.85
CA ALA A 448 -13.33 -17.66 -0.74
C ALA A 448 -14.79 -17.20 -0.55
N ASN A 449 -15.02 -16.15 0.25
CA ASN A 449 -16.37 -15.62 0.48
C ASN A 449 -16.76 -14.49 -0.48
N ALA A 450 -15.79 -13.74 -1.03
CA ALA A 450 -16.01 -12.48 -1.73
C ALA A 450 -17.03 -12.54 -2.86
N GLN A 451 -17.69 -11.38 -3.11
CA GLN A 451 -18.73 -11.22 -4.14
C GLN A 451 -18.19 -11.49 -5.57
N ILE A 452 -16.96 -11.07 -5.87
CA ILE A 452 -16.21 -11.48 -7.07
C ILE A 452 -15.19 -12.50 -6.62
N GLY A 453 -15.60 -13.72 -6.33
CA GLY A 453 -14.78 -14.81 -5.81
C GLY A 453 -15.54 -16.12 -5.86
N PHE A 454 -15.40 -16.94 -4.83
CA PHE A 454 -15.98 -18.28 -4.81
C PHE A 454 -17.36 -18.36 -4.13
N HIS A 455 -17.86 -17.29 -3.53
CA HIS A 455 -19.16 -17.21 -2.82
C HIS A 455 -19.37 -18.31 -1.75
N ILE A 456 -18.27 -18.80 -1.16
CA ILE A 456 -18.33 -19.81 -0.10
C ILE A 456 -18.82 -19.15 1.19
N PRO A 457 -19.77 -19.75 1.94
CA PRO A 457 -20.17 -19.22 3.24
C PRO A 457 -18.98 -19.01 4.20
N TRP A 458 -19.10 -18.06 5.14
CA TRP A 458 -17.98 -17.65 5.99
C TRP A 458 -17.34 -18.81 6.76
N THR A 459 -18.14 -19.71 7.37
CA THR A 459 -17.58 -20.82 8.18
C THR A 459 -16.62 -21.70 7.38
N PRO A 460 -17.00 -22.30 6.23
CA PRO A 460 -16.02 -23.04 5.42
C PRO A 460 -14.93 -22.14 4.82
N ALA A 461 -15.18 -20.85 4.51
CA ALA A 461 -14.16 -19.94 4.04
C ALA A 461 -13.05 -19.74 5.07
N TYR A 462 -13.38 -19.63 6.36
CA TYR A 462 -12.39 -19.60 7.45
C TYR A 462 -11.57 -20.89 7.53
N ILE A 463 -12.19 -22.05 7.39
CA ILE A 463 -11.49 -23.35 7.40
C ILE A 463 -10.48 -23.40 6.23
N ILE A 464 -10.91 -23.02 5.03
CA ILE A 464 -10.05 -22.96 3.84
C ILE A 464 -8.88 -22.01 4.08
N GLY A 465 -9.12 -20.84 4.66
CA GLY A 465 -8.08 -19.89 5.01
C GLY A 465 -7.04 -20.45 6.00
N VAL A 466 -7.49 -21.14 7.04
CA VAL A 466 -6.58 -21.82 8.00
C VAL A 466 -5.75 -22.89 7.29
N CYS A 467 -6.38 -23.73 6.46
CA CYS A 467 -5.65 -24.72 5.68
C CYS A 467 -4.60 -24.08 4.74
N ALA A 468 -4.95 -22.95 4.12
CA ALA A 468 -4.03 -22.21 3.26
C ALA A 468 -2.83 -21.66 4.05
N ALA A 469 -3.07 -21.10 5.25
CA ALA A 469 -1.98 -20.60 6.11
C ALA A 469 -1.02 -21.72 6.54
N VAL A 470 -1.56 -22.87 6.95
CA VAL A 470 -0.76 -24.04 7.31
C VAL A 470 0.04 -24.57 6.11
N ALA A 471 -0.61 -24.69 4.96
CA ALA A 471 0.05 -25.11 3.72
C ALA A 471 1.15 -24.13 3.30
N TYR A 472 0.90 -22.82 3.39
CA TYR A 472 1.87 -21.77 3.09
C TYR A 472 3.15 -21.94 3.92
N VAL A 473 3.01 -22.07 5.25
CA VAL A 473 4.15 -22.28 6.16
C VAL A 473 4.88 -23.58 5.84
N ALA A 474 4.16 -24.69 5.70
CA ALA A 474 4.74 -26.00 5.44
C ALA A 474 5.56 -26.02 4.12
N ILE A 475 4.99 -25.45 3.05
CA ILE A 475 5.65 -25.37 1.74
C ILE A 475 6.92 -24.53 1.82
N ILE A 476 6.87 -23.34 2.46
CA ILE A 476 8.04 -22.46 2.56
C ILE A 476 9.15 -23.09 3.39
N VAL A 477 8.83 -23.71 4.52
CA VAL A 477 9.81 -24.38 5.36
C VAL A 477 10.46 -25.56 4.64
N TRP A 478 9.64 -26.39 3.99
CA TRP A 478 10.16 -27.51 3.19
C TRP A 478 11.06 -27.02 2.07
N TYR A 479 10.59 -26.06 1.28
CA TYR A 479 11.31 -25.52 0.13
C TYR A 479 12.61 -24.82 0.53
N GLY A 480 12.57 -23.97 1.56
CA GLY A 480 13.73 -23.23 2.07
C GLY A 480 14.81 -24.17 2.63
N LYS A 481 14.44 -25.19 3.42
CA LYS A 481 15.36 -26.22 3.89
C LYS A 481 16.00 -27.01 2.74
N LYS A 482 15.21 -27.40 1.74
CA LYS A 482 15.72 -28.11 0.57
C LYS A 482 16.73 -27.27 -0.22
N ARG A 483 16.49 -25.98 -0.39
CA ARG A 483 17.41 -25.06 -1.08
C ARG A 483 18.69 -24.83 -0.28
N ALA A 484 18.58 -24.56 1.03
CA ALA A 484 19.76 -24.41 1.89
C ALA A 484 20.66 -25.65 1.87
N ALA A 485 20.07 -26.84 1.94
CA ALA A 485 20.83 -28.10 1.87
C ALA A 485 21.53 -28.34 0.51
N ARG A 486 20.98 -27.80 -0.58
CA ARG A 486 21.65 -27.85 -1.90
C ARG A 486 22.86 -26.94 -1.96
N LEU A 487 22.75 -25.71 -1.42
CA LEU A 487 23.85 -24.74 -1.40
C LEU A 487 25.02 -25.19 -0.52
N GLN A 488 24.78 -25.95 0.54
CA GLN A 488 25.83 -26.52 1.39
C GLN A 488 26.61 -27.67 0.72
N LYS A 489 26.09 -28.23 -0.40
CA LYS A 489 26.73 -29.32 -1.15
C LYS A 489 27.54 -28.83 -2.35
N LEU A 490 27.43 -27.53 -2.68
CA LEU A 490 28.20 -26.83 -3.71
C LEU A 490 29.39 -26.11 -3.09
#